data_441262db7ea89098387add19081d77f5
#
_entry.id   441262db7ea89098387add19081d77f5
#
_cell.length_a   1.000
_cell.length_b   1.000
_cell.length_c   1.000
_cell.angle_alpha   90.00
_cell.angle_beta   90.00
_cell.angle_gamma   90.00
#
_symmetry.space_group_name_H-M   'P 1'
#
loop_
_entity.id
_entity.type
_entity.pdbx_description
1 polymer ?
#
loop_
_entity_poly.entity_id
_entity_poly.type
_entity_poly.pdbx_seq_one_letter_code
_entity_poly.pdbx_strand_id
1 'polypeptide(L)'
;MRFDHTNRLWLATTHGLIFRDNGQWHVYSTTNSNLPTNYIYSIDFDSQNNVWCGTFGAGLTCFNGTSFTTYTTKQGLESDFVATVCVDKNDVVWFNCRSSQYPEIYGLGLSSLHNGQFKTYTANNSQLASNTIWDIETDAKNNLWLATGDDKGVTQFDGTHWNIYNTDNSGLALNEATHIALDEYNRRIWFTCYTGGGVTYANLQYDNSAVTTLNASKELTIRNNHVLLDLPANVSVFDTTGHLILSDYGTNIDLSNLHRGIYIVHTSNTNYRAARIIIP
;
A
#
# COMPACT_ATOMS: atom_id res chain seq x y z
N MET A 1 -3.85 3.47 9.50
CA MET A 1 -2.98 3.20 10.67
C MET A 1 -1.59 2.85 10.21
N ARG A 2 -0.57 3.28 10.98
CA ARG A 2 0.85 3.02 10.68
C ARG A 2 1.66 2.85 11.97
N PHE A 3 2.79 2.18 11.86
CA PHE A 3 3.80 2.16 12.93
C PHE A 3 4.87 3.21 12.63
N ASP A 4 5.26 3.97 13.65
CA ASP A 4 6.37 4.90 13.53
C ASP A 4 7.75 4.20 13.66
N HIS A 5 8.84 4.93 13.46
CA HIS A 5 10.20 4.36 13.52
C HIS A 5 10.61 3.84 14.91
N THR A 6 9.85 4.16 15.95
CA THR A 6 10.01 3.63 17.31
C THR A 6 9.02 2.51 17.63
N ASN A 7 8.31 2.01 16.62
CA ASN A 7 7.34 0.92 16.70
C ASN A 7 6.09 1.27 17.54
N ARG A 8 5.71 2.56 17.62
CA ARG A 8 4.44 2.97 18.20
C ARG A 8 3.36 2.93 17.14
N LEU A 9 2.20 2.39 17.50
CA LEU A 9 1.04 2.35 16.62
C LEU A 9 0.34 3.70 16.61
N TRP A 10 0.13 4.26 15.42
CA TRP A 10 -0.61 5.49 15.19
C TRP A 10 -1.87 5.23 14.35
N LEU A 11 -2.93 5.95 14.67
CA LEU A 11 -4.25 5.86 14.05
C LEU A 11 -4.70 7.23 13.56
N ALA A 12 -5.01 7.31 12.29
CA ALA A 12 -5.79 8.40 11.71
C ALA A 12 -7.28 8.13 11.97
N THR A 13 -7.99 9.04 12.62
CA THR A 13 -9.39 8.86 12.99
C THR A 13 -10.23 10.12 12.74
N THR A 14 -11.54 10.00 12.85
CA THR A 14 -12.47 11.15 12.84
C THR A 14 -12.55 11.87 14.19
N HIS A 15 -11.82 11.40 15.19
CA HIS A 15 -11.79 11.96 16.54
C HIS A 15 -10.40 12.48 16.93
N GLY A 16 -9.54 12.66 15.95
CA GLY A 16 -8.17 13.15 16.11
C GLY A 16 -7.10 12.14 15.75
N LEU A 17 -5.88 12.46 16.11
CA LEU A 17 -4.69 11.66 15.93
C LEU A 17 -4.44 10.85 17.21
N ILE A 18 -4.39 9.54 17.11
CA ILE A 18 -4.28 8.65 18.26
C ILE A 18 -2.99 7.82 18.13
N PHE A 19 -2.26 7.63 19.22
CA PHE A 19 -1.16 6.68 19.23
C PHE A 19 -1.13 5.86 20.53
N ARG A 20 -0.47 4.70 20.45
CA ARG A 20 -0.25 3.81 21.58
C ARG A 20 1.23 3.75 21.90
N ASP A 21 1.57 4.08 23.14
CA ASP A 21 2.92 4.00 23.68
C ASP A 21 2.90 3.29 25.03
N ASN A 22 3.79 2.32 25.24
CA ASN A 22 3.91 1.55 26.48
C ASN A 22 2.57 1.00 27.02
N GLY A 23 1.70 0.57 26.11
CA GLY A 23 0.35 0.07 26.43
C GLY A 23 -0.70 1.13 26.69
N GLN A 24 -0.36 2.40 26.76
CA GLN A 24 -1.24 3.54 27.00
C GLN A 24 -1.68 4.19 25.68
N TRP A 25 -2.94 4.61 25.60
CA TRP A 25 -3.46 5.37 24.48
C TRP A 25 -3.36 6.87 24.74
N HIS A 26 -2.87 7.59 23.75
CA HIS A 26 -2.77 9.05 23.72
C HIS A 26 -3.58 9.60 22.56
N VAL A 27 -4.27 10.72 22.79
CA VAL A 27 -5.14 11.34 21.79
C VAL A 27 -4.78 12.82 21.66
N TYR A 28 -4.51 13.26 20.43
CA TYR A 28 -4.47 14.67 20.07
C TYR A 28 -5.76 15.02 19.34
N SER A 29 -6.43 16.05 19.83
CA SER A 29 -7.69 16.57 19.27
C SER A 29 -7.69 18.09 19.27
N THR A 30 -8.66 18.69 18.60
CA THR A 30 -8.84 20.14 18.59
C THR A 30 -9.14 20.74 19.97
N THR A 31 -9.51 19.92 20.96
CA THR A 31 -9.83 20.37 22.32
C THR A 31 -8.64 20.33 23.28
N ASN A 32 -7.59 19.55 22.97
CA ASN A 32 -6.44 19.36 23.85
C ASN A 32 -5.09 19.67 23.19
N SER A 33 -5.10 20.08 21.93
CA SER A 33 -3.90 20.40 21.14
C SER A 33 -4.20 21.44 20.06
N ASN A 34 -3.16 21.86 19.33
CA ASN A 34 -3.33 22.74 18.16
C ASN A 34 -3.57 21.96 16.86
N LEU A 35 -4.13 20.76 16.96
CA LEU A 35 -4.58 20.01 15.79
C LEU A 35 -5.70 20.81 15.09
N PRO A 36 -5.62 21.09 13.78
CA PRO A 36 -6.55 22.00 13.11
C PRO A 36 -7.96 21.41 12.91
N THR A 37 -8.04 20.07 12.85
CA THR A 37 -9.30 19.31 12.73
C THR A 37 -9.15 17.92 13.33
N ASN A 38 -10.24 17.34 13.82
CA ASN A 38 -10.24 15.95 14.28
C ASN A 38 -10.36 14.93 13.14
N TYR A 39 -10.68 15.36 11.92
CA TYR A 39 -10.90 14.48 10.78
C TYR A 39 -9.58 14.20 10.05
N ILE A 40 -8.88 13.13 10.46
CA ILE A 40 -7.64 12.68 9.87
C ILE A 40 -7.92 11.48 8.96
N TYR A 41 -7.54 11.58 7.69
CA TYR A 41 -7.75 10.52 6.70
C TYR A 41 -6.56 9.59 6.55
N SER A 42 -5.37 10.15 6.50
CA SER A 42 -4.14 9.42 6.24
C SER A 42 -3.01 9.96 7.09
N ILE A 43 -2.05 9.10 7.42
CA ILE A 43 -0.83 9.47 8.14
C ILE A 43 0.37 8.72 7.57
N ASP A 44 1.52 9.39 7.60
CA ASP A 44 2.82 8.77 7.37
C ASP A 44 3.92 9.51 8.14
N PHE A 45 5.16 9.00 8.12
CA PHE A 45 6.27 9.50 8.93
C PHE A 45 7.46 9.87 8.07
N ASP A 46 8.10 11.01 8.38
CA ASP A 46 9.40 11.33 7.81
C ASP A 46 10.56 10.71 8.60
N SER A 47 11.79 10.86 8.12
CA SER A 47 13.00 10.30 8.74
C SER A 47 13.25 10.82 10.16
N GLN A 48 12.70 11.97 10.53
CA GLN A 48 12.77 12.55 11.87
C GLN A 48 11.63 12.08 12.78
N ASN A 49 10.78 11.16 12.27
CA ASN A 49 9.61 10.66 12.96
C ASN A 49 8.51 11.71 13.21
N ASN A 50 8.49 12.79 12.40
CA ASN A 50 7.34 13.69 12.37
C ASN A 50 6.16 12.96 11.71
N VAL A 51 4.95 13.21 12.21
CA VAL A 51 3.71 12.62 11.71
C VAL A 51 3.09 13.57 10.68
N TRP A 52 3.04 13.16 9.43
CA TRP A 52 2.34 13.87 8.38
C TRP A 52 0.92 13.36 8.25
N CYS A 53 -0.04 14.28 8.32
CA CYS A 53 -1.47 13.98 8.36
C CYS A 53 -2.19 14.64 7.17
N GLY A 54 -2.89 13.82 6.38
CA GLY A 54 -3.91 14.30 5.44
C GLY A 54 -5.22 14.54 6.17
N THR A 55 -5.83 15.70 6.01
CA THR A 55 -7.02 16.09 6.76
C THR A 55 -8.21 16.42 5.86
N PHE A 56 -9.40 16.31 6.44
CA PHE A 56 -10.63 16.73 5.79
C PHE A 56 -10.91 18.21 6.05
N GLY A 57 -10.53 19.05 5.08
CA GLY A 57 -10.85 20.48 5.06
C GLY A 57 -9.92 21.38 5.89
N ALA A 58 -8.80 20.86 6.40
CA ALA A 58 -7.80 21.67 7.10
C ALA A 58 -6.38 21.56 6.51
N GLY A 59 -6.23 20.93 5.32
CA GLY A 59 -4.98 20.85 4.60
C GLY A 59 -4.07 19.71 5.02
N LEU A 60 -2.78 19.85 4.74
CA LEU A 60 -1.71 18.93 5.13
C LEU A 60 -1.10 19.40 6.45
N THR A 61 -1.05 18.53 7.45
CA THR A 61 -0.60 18.88 8.81
C THR A 61 0.57 18.01 9.23
N CYS A 62 1.62 18.61 9.77
CA CYS A 62 2.79 17.95 10.32
C CYS A 62 2.83 18.10 11.84
N PHE A 63 3.03 17.01 12.57
CA PHE A 63 3.25 16.99 14.02
C PHE A 63 4.70 16.57 14.31
N ASN A 64 5.47 17.42 14.95
CA ASN A 64 6.89 17.19 15.26
C ASN A 64 7.13 16.62 16.67
N GLY A 65 6.11 16.07 17.30
CA GLY A 65 6.17 15.58 18.69
C GLY A 65 5.75 16.62 19.73
N THR A 66 5.75 17.91 19.39
CA THR A 66 5.41 19.01 20.31
C THR A 66 4.35 19.97 19.76
N SER A 67 4.39 20.25 18.47
CA SER A 67 3.49 21.23 17.83
C SER A 67 3.04 20.76 16.45
N PHE A 68 1.87 21.27 16.04
CA PHE A 68 1.32 21.06 14.70
C PHE A 68 1.64 22.26 13.80
N THR A 69 2.14 21.97 12.60
CA THR A 69 2.29 22.93 11.50
C THR A 69 1.36 22.54 10.38
N THR A 70 0.57 23.47 9.86
CA THR A 70 -0.45 23.18 8.86
C THR A 70 -0.20 23.98 7.59
N TYR A 71 -0.30 23.31 6.46
CA TYR A 71 -0.24 23.87 5.10
C TYR A 71 -1.64 23.79 4.50
N THR A 72 -2.08 24.91 3.93
CA THR A 72 -3.40 25.06 3.32
C THR A 72 -3.27 25.63 1.89
N THR A 73 -4.38 25.90 1.25
CA THR A 73 -4.42 26.62 -0.03
C THR A 73 -3.72 27.98 0.03
N LYS A 74 -3.62 28.61 1.20
CA LYS A 74 -2.89 29.86 1.42
C LYS A 74 -1.37 29.70 1.26
N GLN A 75 -0.83 28.50 1.48
CA GLN A 75 0.58 28.17 1.32
C GLN A 75 0.87 27.44 0.00
N GLY A 76 -0.14 27.15 -0.83
CA GLY A 76 0.03 26.57 -2.16
C GLY A 76 -0.52 25.17 -2.35
N LEU A 77 -1.34 24.64 -1.44
CA LEU A 77 -2.10 23.41 -1.72
C LEU A 77 -3.17 23.66 -2.79
N GLU A 78 -3.45 22.66 -3.60
CA GLU A 78 -4.56 22.69 -4.56
C GLU A 78 -5.94 22.69 -3.86
N SER A 79 -6.02 22.08 -2.67
CA SER A 79 -7.22 22.04 -1.83
C SER A 79 -6.85 21.73 -0.39
N ASP A 80 -7.69 22.18 0.56
CA ASP A 80 -7.55 21.85 1.97
C ASP A 80 -8.10 20.44 2.31
N PHE A 81 -8.60 19.69 1.32
CA PHE A 81 -9.00 18.29 1.46
C PHE A 81 -7.89 17.37 0.99
N VAL A 82 -7.05 16.89 1.91
CA VAL A 82 -5.94 15.97 1.65
C VAL A 82 -6.35 14.56 2.03
N ALA A 83 -6.46 13.67 1.03
CA ALA A 83 -7.06 12.35 1.22
C ALA A 83 -6.03 11.27 1.58
N THR A 84 -4.88 11.26 0.94
CA THR A 84 -3.81 10.30 1.21
C THR A 84 -2.47 11.01 1.31
N VAL A 85 -1.60 10.49 2.18
CA VAL A 85 -0.25 11.01 2.41
C VAL A 85 0.71 9.83 2.46
N CYS A 86 1.87 9.98 1.82
CA CYS A 86 2.98 9.05 1.88
C CYS A 86 4.29 9.86 1.93
N VAL A 87 5.24 9.48 2.75
CA VAL A 87 6.56 10.11 2.81
C VAL A 87 7.59 9.16 2.22
N ASP A 88 8.37 9.66 1.28
CA ASP A 88 9.40 8.86 0.64
C ASP A 88 10.73 8.89 1.42
N LYS A 89 11.71 8.09 0.99
CA LYS A 89 13.02 7.96 1.66
C LYS A 89 13.90 9.22 1.61
N ASN A 90 13.49 10.20 0.80
CA ASN A 90 14.15 11.49 0.69
C ASN A 90 13.40 12.60 1.46
N ASP A 91 12.46 12.20 2.33
CA ASP A 91 11.57 13.09 3.07
C ASP A 91 10.69 13.99 2.17
N VAL A 92 10.41 13.55 0.94
CA VAL A 92 9.39 14.18 0.12
C VAL A 92 8.04 13.70 0.58
N VAL A 93 7.17 14.62 0.96
CA VAL A 93 5.80 14.32 1.35
C VAL A 93 4.93 14.32 0.11
N TRP A 94 4.45 13.15 -0.29
CA TRP A 94 3.54 12.93 -1.41
C TRP A 94 2.10 12.84 -0.93
N PHE A 95 1.19 13.46 -1.64
CA PHE A 95 -0.22 13.48 -1.23
C PHE A 95 -1.15 13.74 -2.41
N ASN A 96 -2.43 13.40 -2.22
CA ASN A 96 -3.49 13.74 -3.15
C ASN A 96 -4.48 14.70 -2.50
N CYS A 97 -4.73 15.81 -3.17
CA CYS A 97 -5.84 16.70 -2.85
C CYS A 97 -7.10 16.30 -3.59
N ARG A 98 -8.26 16.56 -2.98
CA ARG A 98 -9.58 16.36 -3.60
C ARG A 98 -10.34 17.68 -3.69
N SER A 99 -11.25 17.77 -4.65
CA SER A 99 -12.16 18.91 -4.72
C SER A 99 -13.07 18.94 -3.48
N SER A 100 -13.44 20.13 -3.04
CA SER A 100 -14.39 20.33 -1.95
C SER A 100 -15.85 20.41 -2.41
N GLN A 101 -16.12 20.28 -3.71
CA GLN A 101 -17.44 20.49 -4.29
C GLN A 101 -18.21 19.17 -4.39
N TYR A 102 -19.18 19.02 -3.51
CA TYR A 102 -20.19 17.96 -3.62
C TYR A 102 -21.22 18.35 -4.72
N PRO A 103 -21.72 17.44 -5.57
CA PRO A 103 -21.54 15.97 -5.50
C PRO A 103 -20.30 15.41 -6.20
N GLU A 104 -19.55 16.21 -6.92
CA GLU A 104 -18.40 15.75 -7.70
C GLU A 104 -17.10 15.86 -6.90
N ILE A 105 -16.83 14.84 -6.06
CA ILE A 105 -15.53 14.72 -5.38
C ILE A 105 -14.57 14.03 -6.34
N TYR A 106 -13.68 14.81 -6.96
CA TYR A 106 -12.64 14.30 -7.85
C TYR A 106 -11.24 14.63 -7.31
N GLY A 107 -10.27 13.83 -7.71
CA GLY A 107 -8.88 14.06 -7.38
C GLY A 107 -8.29 15.23 -8.17
N LEU A 108 -7.33 15.94 -7.56
CA LEU A 108 -6.63 17.07 -8.16
C LEU A 108 -5.21 16.73 -8.62
N GLY A 109 -4.88 15.43 -8.68
CA GLY A 109 -3.58 14.92 -9.10
C GLY A 109 -2.68 14.52 -7.92
N LEU A 110 -1.44 14.20 -8.22
CA LEU A 110 -0.38 13.89 -7.26
C LEU A 110 0.37 15.17 -6.91
N SER A 111 0.38 15.53 -5.63
CA SER A 111 1.15 16.67 -5.14
C SER A 111 2.31 16.21 -4.27
N SER A 112 3.37 17.01 -4.21
CA SER A 112 4.50 16.82 -3.31
C SER A 112 4.86 18.10 -2.59
N LEU A 113 5.36 17.96 -1.36
CA LEU A 113 5.99 18.99 -0.58
C LEU A 113 7.43 18.57 -0.26
N HIS A 114 8.41 19.35 -0.69
CA HIS A 114 9.81 19.14 -0.37
C HIS A 114 10.51 20.49 -0.16
N ASN A 115 11.22 20.64 0.95
CA ASN A 115 11.92 21.87 1.31
C ASN A 115 11.03 23.13 1.23
N GLY A 116 9.76 23.01 1.65
CA GLY A 116 8.78 24.09 1.63
C GLY A 116 8.22 24.44 0.24
N GLN A 117 8.56 23.69 -0.80
CA GLN A 117 8.07 23.90 -2.15
C GLN A 117 7.03 22.82 -2.52
N PHE A 118 5.91 23.27 -3.10
CA PHE A 118 4.88 22.41 -3.63
C PHE A 118 5.07 22.17 -5.12
N LYS A 119 4.74 20.96 -5.56
CA LYS A 119 4.69 20.60 -6.98
C LYS A 119 3.50 19.66 -7.20
N THR A 120 2.72 19.89 -8.25
CA THR A 120 1.55 19.07 -8.59
C THR A 120 1.69 18.48 -9.99
N TYR A 121 1.47 17.16 -10.07
CA TYR A 121 1.40 16.39 -11.30
C TYR A 121 -0.06 16.03 -11.57
N THR A 122 -0.50 16.27 -12.79
CA THR A 122 -1.84 15.93 -13.26
C THR A 122 -1.77 15.14 -14.55
N ALA A 123 -2.85 14.51 -14.96
CA ALA A 123 -2.95 13.86 -16.26
C ALA A 123 -2.72 14.83 -17.44
N ASN A 124 -2.88 16.14 -17.22
CA ASN A 124 -2.67 17.16 -18.25
C ASN A 124 -1.21 17.64 -18.36
N ASN A 125 -0.41 17.54 -17.29
CA ASN A 125 0.97 18.04 -17.25
C ASN A 125 2.02 16.95 -17.06
N SER A 126 1.60 15.71 -16.94
CA SER A 126 2.45 14.52 -16.74
C SER A 126 1.84 13.29 -17.42
N GLN A 127 2.46 12.12 -17.19
CA GLN A 127 1.91 10.83 -17.62
C GLN A 127 1.15 10.11 -16.49
N LEU A 128 0.68 10.85 -15.49
CA LEU A 128 -0.20 10.32 -14.45
C LEU A 128 -1.50 9.80 -15.10
N ALA A 129 -1.89 8.56 -14.81
CA ALA A 129 -3.01 7.91 -15.47
C ALA A 129 -4.37 8.56 -15.13
N SER A 130 -4.53 9.03 -13.90
CA SER A 130 -5.74 9.73 -13.42
C SER A 130 -5.37 10.74 -12.32
N ASN A 131 -6.10 11.84 -12.25
CA ASN A 131 -6.00 12.80 -11.15
C ASN A 131 -6.61 12.27 -9.85
N THR A 132 -7.48 11.26 -9.93
CA THR A 132 -8.05 10.59 -8.78
C THR A 132 -7.07 9.53 -8.28
N ILE A 133 -6.55 9.71 -7.07
CA ILE A 133 -5.63 8.79 -6.42
C ILE A 133 -6.27 8.37 -5.11
N TRP A 134 -6.44 7.06 -4.94
CA TRP A 134 -7.05 6.47 -3.75
C TRP A 134 -6.01 6.18 -2.67
N ASP A 135 -4.82 5.75 -3.08
CA ASP A 135 -3.74 5.39 -2.15
C ASP A 135 -2.36 5.61 -2.79
N ILE A 136 -1.36 5.87 -1.94
CA ILE A 136 0.03 6.11 -2.32
C ILE A 136 0.94 5.33 -1.37
N GLU A 137 1.84 4.53 -1.93
CA GLU A 137 2.89 3.83 -1.18
C GLU A 137 4.25 3.99 -1.87
N THR A 138 5.34 3.87 -1.09
CA THR A 138 6.72 3.88 -1.61
C THR A 138 7.41 2.56 -1.39
N ASP A 139 8.02 1.99 -2.43
CA ASP A 139 8.79 0.74 -2.31
C ASP A 139 10.24 0.97 -1.83
N ALA A 140 10.98 -0.13 -1.64
CA ALA A 140 12.37 -0.09 -1.17
C ALA A 140 13.33 0.67 -2.10
N LYS A 141 13.00 0.82 -3.38
CA LYS A 141 13.75 1.64 -4.36
C LYS A 141 13.30 3.10 -4.42
N ASN A 142 12.36 3.49 -3.57
CA ASN A 142 11.75 4.81 -3.56
C ASN A 142 10.87 5.11 -4.79
N ASN A 143 10.35 4.07 -5.45
CA ASN A 143 9.31 4.28 -6.45
C ASN A 143 7.98 4.51 -5.74
N LEU A 144 7.21 5.48 -6.20
CA LEU A 144 5.82 5.66 -5.80
C LEU A 144 4.93 4.66 -6.54
N TRP A 145 3.99 4.10 -5.83
CA TRP A 145 2.91 3.30 -6.35
C TRP A 145 1.58 3.97 -6.02
N LEU A 146 0.77 4.22 -7.03
CA LEU A 146 -0.47 4.99 -6.95
C LEU A 146 -1.63 4.09 -7.36
N ALA A 147 -2.58 3.88 -6.47
CA ALA A 147 -3.88 3.31 -6.82
C ALA A 147 -4.70 4.41 -7.49
N THR A 148 -4.84 4.35 -8.82
CA THR A 148 -5.50 5.40 -9.60
C THR A 148 -6.95 5.05 -9.91
N GLY A 149 -7.83 6.04 -9.79
CA GLY A 149 -9.24 5.93 -10.11
C GLY A 149 -9.52 6.00 -11.61
N ASP A 150 -10.79 6.23 -11.94
CA ASP A 150 -11.28 6.42 -13.32
C ASP A 150 -10.97 5.22 -14.23
N ASP A 151 -10.95 4.01 -13.66
CA ASP A 151 -10.66 2.75 -14.35
C ASP A 151 -9.28 2.75 -15.06
N LYS A 152 -8.27 3.38 -14.44
CA LYS A 152 -6.93 3.54 -15.02
C LYS A 152 -5.88 2.57 -14.48
N GLY A 153 -6.20 1.78 -13.47
CA GLY A 153 -5.28 0.80 -12.88
C GLY A 153 -4.36 1.37 -11.84
N VAL A 154 -3.11 0.99 -11.90
CA VAL A 154 -2.04 1.39 -10.98
C VAL A 154 -0.97 2.14 -11.73
N THR A 155 -0.50 3.24 -11.18
CA THR A 155 0.61 4.01 -11.74
C THR A 155 1.83 3.89 -10.84
N GLN A 156 2.99 3.55 -11.41
CA GLN A 156 4.29 3.63 -10.76
C GLN A 156 5.05 4.86 -11.24
N PHE A 157 5.73 5.55 -10.32
CA PHE A 157 6.58 6.70 -10.64
C PHE A 157 7.94 6.57 -9.95
N ASP A 158 9.03 6.57 -10.72
CA ASP A 158 10.40 6.44 -10.22
C ASP A 158 11.11 7.78 -9.97
N GLY A 159 10.36 8.89 -10.02
CA GLY A 159 10.88 10.26 -9.98
C GLY A 159 11.09 10.88 -11.37
N THR A 160 11.12 10.06 -12.43
CA THR A 160 11.37 10.49 -13.81
C THR A 160 10.36 9.87 -14.78
N HIS A 161 10.15 8.55 -14.69
CA HIS A 161 9.32 7.77 -15.61
C HIS A 161 8.03 7.32 -14.92
N TRP A 162 6.97 7.25 -15.72
CA TRP A 162 5.65 6.77 -15.32
C TRP A 162 5.35 5.46 -16.01
N ASN A 163 5.04 4.43 -15.25
CA ASN A 163 4.58 3.15 -15.76
C ASN A 163 3.14 2.92 -15.32
N ILE A 164 2.27 2.58 -16.25
CA ILE A 164 0.85 2.34 -15.99
C ILE A 164 0.57 0.85 -16.15
N TYR A 165 0.00 0.24 -15.11
CA TYR A 165 -0.41 -1.17 -15.08
C TYR A 165 -1.92 -1.26 -15.03
N ASN A 166 -2.49 -2.02 -15.97
CA ASN A 166 -3.92 -2.25 -16.08
C ASN A 166 -4.22 -3.70 -16.47
N THR A 167 -5.48 -4.06 -16.65
CA THR A 167 -5.89 -5.43 -17.01
C THR A 167 -5.34 -5.89 -18.35
N ASP A 168 -5.01 -4.98 -19.27
CA ASP A 168 -4.54 -5.32 -20.62
C ASP A 168 -3.04 -5.64 -20.66
N ASN A 169 -2.26 -5.04 -19.73
CA ASN A 169 -0.79 -5.14 -19.76
C ASN A 169 -0.19 -5.74 -18.49
N SER A 170 -1.00 -6.14 -17.53
CA SER A 170 -0.58 -6.70 -16.26
C SER A 170 -1.55 -7.80 -15.77
N GLY A 171 -1.25 -8.42 -14.66
CA GLY A 171 -2.16 -9.37 -14.00
C GLY A 171 -3.14 -8.72 -13.02
N LEU A 172 -3.38 -7.42 -13.15
CA LEU A 172 -4.35 -6.72 -12.32
C LEU A 172 -5.75 -7.25 -12.57
N ALA A 173 -6.50 -7.59 -11.52
CA ALA A 173 -7.83 -8.19 -11.66
C ALA A 173 -8.88 -7.22 -12.18
N LEU A 174 -8.77 -5.95 -11.79
CA LEU A 174 -9.59 -4.83 -12.26
C LEU A 174 -8.75 -3.55 -12.29
N ASN A 175 -9.10 -2.62 -13.17
CA ASN A 175 -8.43 -1.33 -13.29
C ASN A 175 -8.76 -0.35 -12.15
N GLU A 176 -9.73 -0.64 -11.32
CA GLU A 176 -10.09 0.21 -10.19
C GLU A 176 -9.43 -0.28 -8.90
N ALA A 177 -8.12 -0.02 -8.77
CA ALA A 177 -7.37 -0.27 -7.56
C ALA A 177 -7.69 0.81 -6.51
N THR A 178 -7.88 0.39 -5.25
CA THR A 178 -8.30 1.31 -4.16
C THR A 178 -7.27 1.45 -3.05
N HIS A 179 -6.54 0.38 -2.72
CA HIS A 179 -5.50 0.41 -1.68
C HIS A 179 -4.29 -0.39 -2.12
N ILE A 180 -3.16 -0.02 -1.57
CA ILE A 180 -1.85 -0.62 -1.81
C ILE A 180 -1.28 -1.07 -0.47
N ALA A 181 -0.64 -2.22 -0.45
CA ALA A 181 0.15 -2.66 0.69
C ALA A 181 1.46 -3.28 0.19
N LEU A 182 2.56 -2.89 0.81
CA LEU A 182 3.89 -3.40 0.50
C LEU A 182 4.28 -4.50 1.50
N ASP A 183 4.70 -5.63 0.98
CA ASP A 183 5.32 -6.72 1.69
C ASP A 183 6.79 -6.79 1.25
N GLU A 184 7.60 -5.93 1.84
CA GLU A 184 9.03 -5.81 1.51
C GLU A 184 9.81 -7.09 1.83
N TYR A 185 9.40 -7.83 2.85
CA TYR A 185 10.01 -9.09 3.24
C TYR A 185 9.88 -10.14 2.13
N ASN A 186 8.69 -10.29 1.53
CA ASN A 186 8.42 -11.19 0.43
C ASN A 186 8.60 -10.52 -0.96
N ARG A 187 8.98 -9.25 -1.00
CA ARG A 187 9.11 -8.43 -2.21
C ARG A 187 7.82 -8.43 -3.04
N ARG A 188 6.70 -8.12 -2.40
CA ARG A 188 5.38 -8.09 -3.02
C ARG A 188 4.73 -6.74 -2.80
N ILE A 189 3.95 -6.36 -3.79
CA ILE A 189 3.00 -5.26 -3.68
C ILE A 189 1.60 -5.81 -3.92
N TRP A 190 0.70 -5.49 -3.03
CA TRP A 190 -0.68 -5.94 -3.03
C TRP A 190 -1.60 -4.80 -3.39
N PHE A 191 -2.62 -5.10 -4.18
CA PHE A 191 -3.64 -4.14 -4.58
C PHE A 191 -5.01 -4.71 -4.25
N THR A 192 -5.86 -3.92 -3.58
CA THR A 192 -7.28 -4.22 -3.48
C THR A 192 -8.00 -3.54 -4.65
N CYS A 193 -8.97 -4.23 -5.23
CA CYS A 193 -9.79 -3.70 -6.32
C CYS A 193 -11.22 -3.48 -5.84
N TYR A 194 -11.88 -2.43 -6.38
CA TYR A 194 -13.26 -2.10 -6.06
C TYR A 194 -14.22 -3.17 -6.62
N THR A 195 -15.43 -3.28 -6.04
CA THR A 195 -16.55 -4.12 -6.48
C THR A 195 -16.19 -5.45 -7.17
N GLY A 196 -15.71 -6.43 -6.37
CA GLY A 196 -15.61 -7.83 -6.84
C GLY A 196 -14.28 -8.22 -7.48
N GLY A 197 -13.33 -7.31 -7.65
CA GLY A 197 -11.98 -7.62 -8.17
C GLY A 197 -11.06 -8.33 -7.16
N GLY A 198 -11.45 -8.37 -5.89
CA GLY A 198 -10.67 -9.04 -4.85
C GLY A 198 -9.33 -8.38 -4.58
N VAL A 199 -8.31 -9.21 -4.38
CA VAL A 199 -6.93 -8.78 -4.09
C VAL A 199 -5.99 -9.36 -5.13
N THR A 200 -5.16 -8.50 -5.71
CA THR A 200 -4.11 -8.88 -6.66
C THR A 200 -2.75 -8.54 -6.05
N TYR A 201 -1.71 -9.30 -6.36
CA TYR A 201 -0.35 -8.92 -6.00
C TYR A 201 0.60 -9.00 -7.18
N ALA A 202 1.67 -8.19 -7.14
CA ALA A 202 2.80 -8.25 -8.04
C ALA A 202 4.10 -8.51 -7.25
N ASN A 203 5.07 -9.18 -7.87
CA ASN A 203 6.39 -9.31 -7.30
C ASN A 203 7.21 -8.05 -7.62
N LEU A 204 7.79 -7.43 -6.60
CA LEU A 204 8.70 -6.31 -6.76
C LEU A 204 10.06 -6.82 -7.21
N GLN A 205 10.51 -6.37 -8.38
CA GLN A 205 11.85 -6.66 -8.88
C GLN A 205 12.77 -5.48 -8.60
N TYR A 206 13.81 -5.71 -7.82
CA TYR A 206 14.80 -4.70 -7.48
C TYR A 206 16.03 -4.72 -8.39
N ASP A 207 16.03 -5.55 -9.43
CA ASP A 207 17.03 -5.51 -10.50
C ASP A 207 16.48 -4.68 -11.68
N ASN A 208 17.34 -4.01 -12.44
CA ASN A 208 17.00 -3.01 -13.48
C ASN A 208 16.09 -3.49 -14.64
N SER A 209 15.28 -4.49 -14.44
CA SER A 209 14.26 -4.96 -15.37
C SER A 209 12.88 -4.54 -14.90
N ALA A 210 12.08 -4.00 -15.80
CA ALA A 210 10.66 -3.71 -15.61
C ALA A 210 9.94 -4.85 -14.88
N VAL A 211 8.88 -4.54 -14.13
CA VAL A 211 7.98 -5.57 -13.57
C VAL A 211 7.68 -6.57 -14.69
N THR A 212 8.34 -7.72 -14.65
CA THR A 212 8.00 -8.79 -15.56
C THR A 212 6.61 -9.27 -15.16
N THR A 213 5.73 -9.28 -16.15
CA THR A 213 4.37 -9.81 -16.09
C THR A 213 4.25 -10.96 -15.09
N LEU A 214 3.21 -10.91 -14.28
CA LEU A 214 2.78 -11.99 -13.36
C LEU A 214 2.53 -13.30 -14.13
N ASN A 215 3.58 -13.96 -14.53
CA ASN A 215 3.52 -15.31 -15.04
C ASN A 215 3.88 -16.29 -13.91
N ALA A 216 3.02 -16.39 -12.90
CA ALA A 216 2.91 -17.64 -12.16
C ALA A 216 2.30 -18.64 -13.14
N SER A 217 3.14 -19.25 -13.97
CA SER A 217 2.73 -20.06 -15.12
C SER A 217 2.39 -21.48 -14.75
N LYS A 218 2.64 -21.91 -13.51
CA LYS A 218 2.44 -23.30 -13.09
C LYS A 218 1.54 -23.40 -11.87
N GLU A 219 0.58 -24.28 -11.94
CA GLU A 219 -0.14 -24.76 -10.76
C GLU A 219 0.76 -25.72 -9.98
N LEU A 220 0.68 -25.69 -8.65
CA LEU A 220 1.36 -26.68 -7.82
C LEU A 220 0.83 -28.07 -8.14
N THR A 221 1.73 -28.99 -8.47
CA THR A 221 1.36 -30.39 -8.67
C THR A 221 1.31 -31.09 -7.30
N ILE A 222 0.13 -31.59 -6.93
CA ILE A 222 -0.07 -32.36 -5.70
C ILE A 222 -0.50 -33.77 -6.09
N ARG A 223 0.32 -34.75 -5.73
CA ARG A 223 0.04 -36.19 -5.99
C ARG A 223 0.37 -36.99 -4.75
N ASN A 224 -0.53 -37.93 -4.42
CA ASN A 224 -0.34 -38.85 -3.30
C ASN A 224 0.08 -38.16 -1.99
N ASN A 225 -0.57 -37.05 -1.66
CA ASN A 225 -0.24 -36.19 -0.51
C ASN A 225 1.20 -35.60 -0.54
N HIS A 226 1.76 -35.36 -1.70
CA HIS A 226 3.05 -34.68 -1.85
C HIS A 226 2.91 -33.46 -2.73
N VAL A 227 3.59 -32.37 -2.34
CA VAL A 227 3.82 -31.21 -3.18
C VAL A 227 5.07 -31.46 -4.00
N LEU A 228 4.94 -31.46 -5.34
CA LEU A 228 6.04 -31.70 -6.28
C LEU A 228 6.45 -30.39 -6.95
N LEU A 229 7.74 -30.10 -6.89
CA LEU A 229 8.37 -28.91 -7.50
C LEU A 229 9.47 -29.33 -8.47
N ASP A 230 9.68 -28.55 -9.53
CA ASP A 230 10.77 -28.79 -10.50
C ASP A 230 12.16 -28.44 -9.90
N LEU A 231 12.20 -27.49 -8.97
CA LEU A 231 13.40 -27.03 -8.28
C LEU A 231 13.14 -26.94 -6.77
N PRO A 232 14.15 -27.20 -5.93
CA PRO A 232 13.99 -27.08 -4.49
C PRO A 232 13.53 -25.68 -4.06
N ALA A 233 12.54 -25.61 -3.18
CA ALA A 233 12.04 -24.38 -2.59
C ALA A 233 11.49 -24.63 -1.20
N ASN A 234 11.36 -23.55 -0.40
CA ASN A 234 10.59 -23.63 0.83
C ASN A 234 9.11 -23.76 0.48
N VAL A 235 8.44 -24.73 1.10
CA VAL A 235 6.99 -24.91 1.02
C VAL A 235 6.40 -24.67 2.40
N SER A 236 5.40 -23.81 2.48
CA SER A 236 4.67 -23.49 3.69
C SER A 236 3.21 -23.88 3.51
N VAL A 237 2.66 -24.55 4.49
CA VAL A 237 1.26 -25.00 4.50
C VAL A 237 0.53 -24.33 5.67
N PHE A 238 -0.57 -23.67 5.37
CA PHE A 238 -1.38 -22.93 6.32
C PHE A 238 -2.78 -23.54 6.40
N ASP A 239 -3.41 -23.47 7.56
CA ASP A 239 -4.83 -23.72 7.69
C ASP A 239 -5.67 -22.55 7.14
N THR A 240 -7.00 -22.70 7.17
CA THR A 240 -7.92 -21.66 6.67
C THR A 240 -7.96 -20.39 7.51
N THR A 241 -7.34 -20.39 8.69
CA THR A 241 -7.19 -19.22 9.57
C THR A 241 -5.87 -18.49 9.34
N GLY A 242 -4.99 -19.01 8.48
CA GLY A 242 -3.67 -18.46 8.18
C GLY A 242 -2.58 -18.92 9.14
N HIS A 243 -2.86 -19.88 10.03
CA HIS A 243 -1.86 -20.43 10.93
C HIS A 243 -0.94 -21.40 10.18
N LEU A 244 0.37 -21.27 10.33
CA LEU A 244 1.38 -22.14 9.72
C LEU A 244 1.34 -23.53 10.37
N ILE A 245 1.08 -24.56 9.56
CA ILE A 245 0.97 -25.97 10.00
C ILE A 245 2.23 -26.74 9.68
N LEU A 246 2.83 -26.49 8.50
CA LEU A 246 4.04 -27.18 8.03
C LEU A 246 4.92 -26.19 7.27
N SER A 247 6.23 -26.29 7.47
CA SER A 247 7.22 -25.64 6.60
C SER A 247 8.35 -26.62 6.36
N ASP A 248 8.69 -26.84 5.07
CA ASP A 248 9.73 -27.76 4.66
C ASP A 248 10.43 -27.25 3.39
N TYR A 249 11.61 -27.80 3.06
CA TYR A 249 12.40 -27.41 1.91
C TYR A 249 12.74 -28.60 1.04
N GLY A 250 12.43 -28.51 -0.25
CA GLY A 250 12.77 -29.58 -1.20
C GLY A 250 11.99 -29.48 -2.51
N THR A 251 12.07 -30.55 -3.29
CA THR A 251 11.29 -30.75 -4.52
C THR A 251 10.11 -31.66 -4.33
N ASN A 252 10.04 -32.37 -3.20
CA ASN A 252 9.01 -33.34 -2.89
C ASN A 252 8.67 -33.27 -1.39
N ILE A 253 7.63 -32.55 -1.06
CA ILE A 253 7.22 -32.27 0.33
C ILE A 253 6.04 -33.17 0.71
N ASP A 254 6.24 -33.95 1.77
CA ASP A 254 5.25 -34.90 2.28
C ASP A 254 4.19 -34.20 3.15
N LEU A 255 2.94 -34.36 2.77
CA LEU A 255 1.76 -33.85 3.48
C LEU A 255 0.97 -34.97 4.20
N SER A 256 1.50 -36.19 4.26
CA SER A 256 0.76 -37.36 4.77
C SER A 256 0.39 -37.22 6.24
N ASN A 257 1.13 -36.44 7.00
CA ASN A 257 0.89 -36.20 8.42
C ASN A 257 -0.15 -35.10 8.69
N LEU A 258 -0.69 -34.45 7.65
CA LEU A 258 -1.74 -33.46 7.83
C LEU A 258 -3.08 -34.16 8.16
N HIS A 259 -3.79 -33.58 9.09
CA HIS A 259 -5.14 -34.03 9.40
C HIS A 259 -6.10 -33.70 8.24
N ARG A 260 -7.24 -34.40 8.23
CA ARG A 260 -8.34 -34.09 7.31
C ARG A 260 -8.73 -32.63 7.35
N GLY A 261 -8.72 -31.95 6.21
CA GLY A 261 -9.01 -30.51 6.20
C GLY A 261 -8.69 -29.79 4.90
N ILE A 262 -8.93 -28.48 4.91
CA ILE A 262 -8.59 -27.56 3.82
C ILE A 262 -7.33 -26.79 4.23
N TYR A 263 -6.37 -26.73 3.32
CA TYR A 263 -5.11 -26.05 3.54
C TYR A 263 -4.76 -25.14 2.35
N ILE A 264 -3.94 -24.15 2.61
CA ILE A 264 -3.31 -23.30 1.60
C ILE A 264 -1.83 -23.65 1.56
N VAL A 265 -1.35 -24.07 0.41
CA VAL A 265 0.06 -24.39 0.17
C VAL A 265 0.69 -23.23 -0.59
N HIS A 266 1.77 -22.71 -0.04
CA HIS A 266 2.58 -21.65 -0.63
C HIS A 266 4.03 -22.12 -0.78
N THR A 267 4.72 -21.67 -1.83
CA THR A 267 6.15 -21.95 -2.04
C THR A 267 6.93 -20.66 -2.30
N SER A 268 8.18 -20.61 -1.85
CA SER A 268 9.11 -19.53 -2.18
C SER A 268 9.53 -19.51 -3.66
N ASN A 269 9.22 -20.57 -4.43
CA ASN A 269 9.45 -20.58 -5.86
C ASN A 269 8.33 -19.81 -6.57
N THR A 270 8.69 -18.62 -7.08
CA THR A 270 7.77 -17.67 -7.72
C THR A 270 7.15 -18.15 -9.04
N ASN A 271 7.62 -19.28 -9.60
CA ASN A 271 7.02 -19.89 -10.78
C ASN A 271 5.69 -20.61 -10.49
N TYR A 272 5.36 -20.81 -9.21
CA TYR A 272 4.15 -21.52 -8.82
C TYR A 272 3.16 -20.60 -8.10
N ARG A 273 1.87 -20.81 -8.37
CA ARG A 273 0.78 -20.17 -7.62
C ARG A 273 0.56 -20.89 -6.29
N ALA A 274 0.12 -20.15 -5.27
CA ALA A 274 -0.40 -20.78 -4.06
C ALA A 274 -1.60 -21.67 -4.43
N ALA A 275 -1.67 -22.83 -3.84
CA ALA A 275 -2.74 -23.80 -4.11
C ALA A 275 -3.60 -24.02 -2.86
N ARG A 276 -4.91 -24.07 -3.04
CA ARG A 276 -5.83 -24.63 -2.04
C ARG A 276 -5.89 -26.14 -2.23
N ILE A 277 -5.64 -26.88 -1.17
CA ILE A 277 -5.70 -28.34 -1.16
C ILE A 277 -6.74 -28.85 -0.17
N ILE A 278 -7.25 -30.05 -0.43
CA ILE A 278 -8.14 -30.77 0.48
C ILE A 278 -7.45 -32.09 0.81
N ILE A 279 -7.15 -32.30 2.08
CA ILE A 279 -6.69 -33.59 2.59
C ILE A 279 -7.96 -34.40 2.99
N PRO A 280 -8.24 -35.51 2.34
CA PRO A 280 -9.50 -36.25 2.47
C PRO A 280 -9.66 -36.96 3.82
#